data_c9e63a391042ab5d78a4553844f6b3c8
#
_entry.id   c9e63a391042ab5d78a4553844f6b3c8
#
_cell.length_a   1.000
_cell.length_b   1.000
_cell.length_c   1.000
_cell.angle_alpha   90.00
_cell.angle_beta   90.00
_cell.angle_gamma   90.00
#
_symmetry.space_group_name_H-M   'P 1'
#
loop_
_entity.id
_entity.type
_entity.pdbx_description
1 polymer ?
#
loop_
_entity_poly.entity_id
_entity_poly.type
_entity_poly.pdbx_seq_one_letter_code
_entity_poly.pdbx_strand_id
1 'polypeptide(L)'
;MFTTYAGLLLSVIFWGLSFVATKIALETIPVFTLIFGRFFLSFLFFGLLFIKNGFPRFTSGDHRLFLLTAFFEPGLYYVFETKGLLYTSAPNASLIVATIPLFVLVLAALILNEKIKRTSIIGIFISLIGIWFLITGVPDFSWDLKGALKGDLLIFGAVLSASAYIICAHHLGKKYSSLEITTMQTLYGTVFFTLPFLWEFPKVQWSMISGHSLGALLYLTIFATIAAYWFYNHALTKIPAARAAVFINGIPLVTATGAWFLLGESLTPLQAFGGMLVLIAVFINSLPDLKAVG
;
A
#
# COMPACT_ATOMS: atom_id res chain seq x y z
N MET A 1 11.53 -18.29 10.04
CA MET A 1 10.51 -17.41 10.67
C MET A 1 11.07 -16.05 11.09
N PHE A 2 12.20 -15.94 11.78
CA PHE A 2 12.77 -14.64 12.17
C PHE A 2 12.97 -13.70 10.97
N THR A 3 13.57 -14.16 9.88
CA THR A 3 13.79 -13.39 8.64
C THR A 3 12.49 -12.89 8.01
N THR A 4 11.40 -13.66 8.08
CA THR A 4 10.08 -13.28 7.55
C THR A 4 9.49 -12.10 8.33
N TYR A 5 9.53 -12.16 9.67
CA TYR A 5 9.00 -11.07 10.50
C TYR A 5 9.88 -9.83 10.47
N ALA A 6 11.21 -9.98 10.41
CA ALA A 6 12.12 -8.85 10.22
C ALA A 6 11.87 -8.17 8.86
N GLY A 7 11.64 -8.93 7.79
CA GLY A 7 11.27 -8.40 6.49
C GLY A 7 9.95 -7.62 6.52
N LEU A 8 8.92 -8.12 7.22
CA LEU A 8 7.66 -7.39 7.40
C LEU A 8 7.84 -6.06 8.14
N LEU A 9 8.66 -6.04 9.20
CA LEU A 9 8.96 -4.79 9.92
C LEU A 9 9.69 -3.78 9.02
N LEU A 10 10.65 -4.24 8.22
CA LEU A 10 11.33 -3.38 7.24
C LEU A 10 10.34 -2.86 6.18
N SER A 11 9.42 -3.70 5.68
CA SER A 11 8.38 -3.26 4.74
C SER A 11 7.51 -2.17 5.35
N VAL A 12 7.11 -2.29 6.62
CA VAL A 12 6.34 -1.28 7.35
C VAL A 12 7.09 0.05 7.44
N ILE A 13 8.38 0.01 7.77
CA ILE A 13 9.22 1.22 7.83
C ILE A 13 9.32 1.87 6.45
N PHE A 14 9.61 1.08 5.42
CA PHE A 14 9.78 1.59 4.07
C PHE A 14 8.47 2.14 3.47
N TRP A 15 7.34 1.45 3.69
CA TRP A 15 6.05 1.96 3.26
C TRP A 15 5.55 3.12 4.12
N GLY A 16 5.83 3.14 5.43
CA GLY A 16 5.48 4.27 6.27
C GLY A 16 6.11 5.57 5.81
N LEU A 17 7.41 5.54 5.51
CA LEU A 17 8.11 6.70 4.95
C LEU A 17 7.75 6.97 3.48
N SER A 18 7.20 6.01 2.75
CA SER A 18 6.83 6.22 1.34
C SER A 18 5.70 7.23 1.15
N PHE A 19 4.77 7.37 2.11
CA PHE A 19 3.73 8.40 2.08
C PHE A 19 4.35 9.81 2.08
N VAL A 20 5.35 10.01 2.93
CA VAL A 20 6.11 11.26 3.01
C VAL A 20 6.92 11.49 1.73
N ALA A 21 7.66 10.47 1.29
CA ALA A 21 8.47 10.55 0.07
C ALA A 21 7.60 10.80 -1.18
N THR A 22 6.40 10.21 -1.27
CA THR A 22 5.46 10.47 -2.36
C THR A 22 5.03 11.94 -2.38
N LYS A 23 4.73 12.56 -1.23
CA LYS A 23 4.40 14.00 -1.17
C LYS A 23 5.57 14.88 -1.60
N ILE A 24 6.79 14.59 -1.13
CA ILE A 24 8.00 15.31 -1.56
C ILE A 24 8.24 15.16 -3.07
N ALA A 25 8.07 13.96 -3.61
CA ALA A 25 8.23 13.72 -5.04
C ALA A 25 7.21 14.50 -5.88
N LEU A 26 5.95 14.56 -5.42
CA LEU A 26 4.85 15.24 -6.10
C LEU A 26 4.98 16.77 -6.11
N GLU A 27 5.89 17.36 -5.36
CA GLU A 27 6.15 18.81 -5.42
C GLU A 27 6.59 19.25 -6.83
N THR A 28 7.35 18.41 -7.53
CA THR A 28 7.87 18.76 -8.87
C THR A 28 7.73 17.64 -9.91
N ILE A 29 7.42 16.39 -9.50
CA ILE A 29 7.23 15.28 -10.43
C ILE A 29 5.72 15.00 -10.58
N PRO A 30 5.16 15.06 -11.80
CA PRO A 30 3.76 14.72 -12.05
C PRO A 30 3.43 13.28 -11.69
N VAL A 31 2.15 13.02 -11.39
CA VAL A 31 1.65 11.76 -10.82
C VAL A 31 2.07 10.52 -11.62
N PHE A 32 1.76 10.50 -12.91
CA PHE A 32 2.03 9.31 -13.73
C PHE A 32 3.51 9.15 -14.06
N THR A 33 4.24 10.26 -14.15
CA THR A 33 5.69 10.27 -14.29
C THR A 33 6.38 9.66 -13.07
N LEU A 34 5.89 10.01 -11.87
CA LEU A 34 6.38 9.44 -10.61
C LEU A 34 6.12 7.93 -10.54
N ILE A 35 4.87 7.52 -10.79
CA ILE A 35 4.48 6.09 -10.70
C ILE A 35 5.24 5.28 -11.76
N PHE A 36 5.27 5.72 -13.02
CA PHE A 36 6.01 5.04 -14.08
C PHE A 36 7.49 4.92 -13.73
N GLY A 37 8.12 6.03 -13.32
CA GLY A 37 9.56 6.07 -13.00
C GLY A 37 9.93 5.03 -11.92
N ARG A 38 9.17 4.96 -10.82
CA ARG A 38 9.45 3.99 -9.75
C ARG A 38 9.29 2.53 -10.20
N PHE A 39 8.27 2.19 -11.01
CA PHE A 39 8.06 0.82 -11.48
C PHE A 39 9.04 0.45 -12.58
N PHE A 40 9.32 1.35 -13.51
CA PHE A 40 10.28 1.14 -14.59
C PHE A 40 11.69 0.89 -14.05
N LEU A 41 12.18 1.73 -13.13
CA LEU A 41 13.50 1.53 -12.52
C LEU A 41 13.56 0.24 -11.69
N SER A 42 12.48 -0.09 -10.98
CA SER A 42 12.39 -1.36 -10.25
C SER A 42 12.37 -2.57 -11.17
N PHE A 43 11.66 -2.49 -12.29
CA PHE A 43 11.63 -3.54 -13.31
C PHE A 43 13.01 -3.73 -13.96
N LEU A 44 13.74 -2.67 -14.24
CA LEU A 44 15.13 -2.78 -14.74
C LEU A 44 16.01 -3.54 -13.75
N PHE A 45 15.91 -3.22 -12.47
CA PHE A 45 16.67 -3.92 -11.42
C PHE A 45 16.36 -5.42 -11.39
N PHE A 46 15.08 -5.81 -11.31
CA PHE A 46 14.67 -7.21 -11.27
C PHE A 46 14.93 -7.92 -12.60
N GLY A 47 14.75 -7.22 -13.74
CA GLY A 47 15.04 -7.74 -15.08
C GLY A 47 16.49 -8.15 -15.22
N LEU A 48 17.44 -7.34 -14.73
CA LEU A 48 18.87 -7.68 -14.72
C LEU A 48 19.16 -8.93 -13.88
N LEU A 49 18.45 -9.12 -12.74
CA LEU A 49 18.59 -10.34 -11.96
C LEU A 49 18.11 -11.59 -12.72
N PHE A 50 17.02 -11.48 -13.51
CA PHE A 50 16.53 -12.61 -14.31
C PHE A 50 17.40 -12.91 -15.54
N ILE A 51 18.01 -11.91 -16.16
CA ILE A 51 18.99 -12.15 -17.22
C ILE A 51 20.13 -13.05 -16.70
N LYS A 52 20.56 -12.83 -15.46
CA LYS A 52 21.62 -13.61 -14.83
C LYS A 52 21.18 -15.00 -14.37
N ASN A 53 19.96 -15.12 -13.85
CA ASN A 53 19.45 -16.34 -13.18
C ASN A 53 18.50 -17.18 -14.05
N GLY A 54 18.16 -16.73 -15.26
CA GLY A 54 17.16 -17.34 -16.14
C GLY A 54 15.72 -16.87 -15.85
N PHE A 55 14.89 -16.83 -16.88
CA PHE A 55 13.49 -16.44 -16.76
C PHE A 55 12.63 -17.63 -16.30
N PRO A 56 11.73 -17.43 -15.30
CA PRO A 56 10.81 -18.46 -14.88
C PRO A 56 9.81 -18.80 -15.99
N ARG A 57 9.34 -20.05 -16.00
CA ARG A 57 8.32 -20.50 -16.96
C ARG A 57 6.94 -20.29 -16.34
N PHE A 58 6.16 -19.39 -16.94
CA PHE A 58 4.77 -19.15 -16.56
C PHE A 58 3.80 -19.87 -17.50
N THR A 59 2.69 -20.39 -16.97
CA THR A 59 1.59 -20.89 -17.79
C THR A 59 0.62 -19.75 -18.16
N SER A 60 -0.18 -19.94 -19.23
CA SER A 60 -1.14 -18.91 -19.67
C SER A 60 -2.17 -18.56 -18.57
N GLY A 61 -2.55 -19.52 -17.73
CA GLY A 61 -3.43 -19.27 -16.58
C GLY A 61 -2.80 -18.41 -15.49
N ASP A 62 -1.51 -18.59 -15.28
CA ASP A 62 -0.75 -17.82 -14.29
C ASP A 62 -0.63 -16.35 -14.69
N HIS A 63 -0.43 -16.06 -15.99
CA HIS A 63 -0.39 -14.68 -16.49
C HIS A 63 -1.68 -13.90 -16.19
N ARG A 64 -2.85 -14.55 -16.25
CA ARG A 64 -4.13 -13.90 -15.89
C ARG A 64 -4.15 -13.50 -14.41
N LEU A 65 -3.65 -14.38 -13.53
CA LEU A 65 -3.60 -14.07 -12.09
C LEU A 65 -2.54 -12.99 -11.78
N PHE A 66 -1.39 -13.03 -12.43
CA PHE A 66 -0.39 -11.95 -12.31
C PHE A 66 -0.94 -10.61 -12.81
N LEU A 67 -1.65 -10.61 -13.95
CA LEU A 67 -2.28 -9.42 -14.49
C LEU A 67 -3.34 -8.86 -13.55
N LEU A 68 -4.19 -9.73 -12.98
CA LEU A 68 -5.20 -9.33 -11.99
C LEU A 68 -4.54 -8.77 -10.71
N THR A 69 -3.50 -9.45 -10.22
CA THR A 69 -2.73 -8.99 -9.06
C THR A 69 -2.14 -7.60 -9.31
N ALA A 70 -1.52 -7.40 -10.47
CA ALA A 70 -0.91 -6.13 -10.84
C ALA A 70 -1.95 -5.05 -11.21
N PHE A 71 -3.14 -5.42 -11.67
CA PHE A 71 -4.25 -4.48 -11.87
C PHE A 71 -4.70 -3.86 -10.55
N PHE A 72 -4.82 -4.67 -9.49
CA PHE A 72 -5.11 -4.15 -8.17
C PHE A 72 -3.92 -3.38 -7.62
N GLU A 73 -2.72 -3.97 -7.64
CA GLU A 73 -1.51 -3.30 -7.18
C GLU A 73 -0.31 -3.77 -8.02
N PRO A 74 0.29 -2.89 -8.82
CA PRO A 74 0.32 -1.44 -8.69
C PRO A 74 -0.80 -0.64 -9.37
N GLY A 75 -1.60 -1.20 -10.26
CA GLY A 75 -2.53 -0.47 -11.11
C GLY A 75 -3.42 0.51 -10.34
N LEU A 76 -4.52 0.02 -9.76
CA LEU A 76 -5.50 0.88 -9.07
C LEU A 76 -4.94 1.51 -7.80
N TYR A 77 -4.18 0.75 -7.00
CA TYR A 77 -3.62 1.24 -5.74
C TYR A 77 -2.85 2.55 -5.92
N TYR A 78 -1.87 2.57 -6.82
CA TYR A 78 -1.02 3.76 -6.99
C TYR A 78 -1.72 4.93 -7.65
N VAL A 79 -2.71 4.68 -8.51
CA VAL A 79 -3.57 5.77 -9.02
C VAL A 79 -4.32 6.41 -7.86
N PHE A 80 -4.92 5.61 -7.00
CA PHE A 80 -5.72 6.09 -5.89
C PHE A 80 -4.85 6.73 -4.80
N GLU A 81 -3.79 6.07 -4.37
CA GLU A 81 -2.89 6.54 -3.30
C GLU A 81 -2.18 7.82 -3.71
N THR A 82 -1.52 7.84 -4.87
CA THR A 82 -0.72 8.98 -5.30
C THR A 82 -1.59 10.20 -5.59
N LYS A 83 -2.77 10.02 -6.23
CA LYS A 83 -3.74 11.11 -6.40
C LYS A 83 -4.39 11.52 -5.07
N GLY A 84 -4.64 10.59 -4.17
CA GLY A 84 -5.18 10.87 -2.85
C GLY A 84 -4.27 11.80 -2.04
N LEU A 85 -2.96 11.52 -2.05
CA LEU A 85 -1.96 12.31 -1.35
C LEU A 85 -1.80 13.76 -1.86
N LEU A 86 -2.34 14.10 -3.03
CA LEU A 86 -2.45 15.50 -3.47
C LEU A 86 -3.48 16.30 -2.66
N TYR A 87 -4.41 15.65 -1.97
CA TYR A 87 -5.57 16.28 -1.33
C TYR A 87 -5.64 16.03 0.18
N THR A 88 -4.98 14.99 0.70
CA THR A 88 -4.98 14.64 2.13
C THR A 88 -3.56 14.66 2.70
N SER A 89 -3.45 14.65 4.04
CA SER A 89 -2.15 14.56 4.71
C SER A 89 -1.60 13.13 4.69
N ALA A 90 -0.27 12.98 4.73
CA ALA A 90 0.37 11.67 4.79
C ALA A 90 -0.03 10.88 6.06
N PRO A 91 -0.07 11.48 7.27
CA PRO A 91 -0.56 10.79 8.46
C PRO A 91 -2.01 10.30 8.33
N ASN A 92 -2.93 11.14 7.81
CA ASN A 92 -4.34 10.76 7.64
C ASN A 92 -4.49 9.61 6.64
N ALA A 93 -3.82 9.70 5.48
CA ALA A 93 -3.79 8.63 4.48
C ALA A 93 -3.30 7.31 5.06
N SER A 94 -2.22 7.32 5.85
CA SER A 94 -1.66 6.12 6.47
C SER A 94 -2.60 5.46 7.49
N LEU A 95 -3.39 6.26 8.24
CA LEU A 95 -4.40 5.75 9.17
C LEU A 95 -5.57 5.09 8.43
N ILE A 96 -6.00 5.64 7.29
CA ILE A 96 -7.01 5.00 6.44
C ILE A 96 -6.45 3.67 5.90
N VAL A 97 -5.19 3.66 5.44
CA VAL A 97 -4.51 2.44 4.96
C VAL A 97 -4.37 1.37 6.03
N ALA A 98 -4.25 1.73 7.31
CA ALA A 98 -4.24 0.77 8.42
C ALA A 98 -5.54 -0.06 8.53
N THR A 99 -6.58 0.25 7.78
CA THR A 99 -7.80 -0.57 7.71
C THR A 99 -7.69 -1.76 6.73
N ILE A 100 -6.63 -1.85 5.91
CA ILE A 100 -6.40 -2.96 4.97
C ILE A 100 -6.62 -4.34 5.62
N PRO A 101 -6.09 -4.66 6.82
CA PRO A 101 -6.28 -5.97 7.43
C PRO A 101 -7.75 -6.38 7.63
N LEU A 102 -8.64 -5.42 7.86
CA LEU A 102 -10.07 -5.67 8.03
C LEU A 102 -10.72 -6.06 6.69
N PHE A 103 -10.35 -5.38 5.61
CA PHE A 103 -10.84 -5.71 4.27
C PHE A 103 -10.23 -7.01 3.74
N VAL A 104 -8.96 -7.30 4.04
CA VAL A 104 -8.33 -8.61 3.77
C VAL A 104 -9.10 -9.73 4.47
N LEU A 105 -9.48 -9.54 5.72
CA LEU A 105 -10.28 -10.52 6.48
C LEU A 105 -11.64 -10.75 5.83
N VAL A 106 -12.35 -9.68 5.42
CA VAL A 106 -13.64 -9.79 4.73
C VAL A 106 -13.50 -10.52 3.41
N LEU A 107 -12.50 -10.16 2.58
CA LEU A 107 -12.24 -10.81 1.31
C LEU A 107 -11.83 -12.28 1.47
N ALA A 108 -11.01 -12.60 2.48
CA ALA A 108 -10.65 -13.98 2.79
C ALA A 108 -11.88 -14.81 3.16
N ALA A 109 -12.81 -14.26 3.91
CA ALA A 109 -14.06 -14.93 4.24
C ALA A 109 -14.96 -15.16 3.01
N LEU A 110 -15.09 -14.17 2.14
CA LEU A 110 -15.92 -14.24 0.93
C LEU A 110 -15.33 -15.16 -0.16
N ILE A 111 -14.00 -15.11 -0.35
CA ILE A 111 -13.32 -15.83 -1.44
C ILE A 111 -12.85 -17.21 -1.00
N LEU A 112 -12.34 -17.33 0.24
CA LEU A 112 -11.78 -18.56 0.79
C LEU A 112 -12.77 -19.31 1.68
N ASN A 113 -14.00 -18.80 1.85
CA ASN A 113 -15.03 -19.34 2.75
C ASN A 113 -14.56 -19.48 4.21
N GLU A 114 -13.65 -18.60 4.65
CA GLU A 114 -13.20 -18.58 6.03
C GLU A 114 -14.28 -17.99 6.94
N LYS A 115 -14.45 -18.58 8.14
CA LYS A 115 -15.46 -18.07 9.12
C LYS A 115 -14.97 -16.76 9.75
N ILE A 116 -15.78 -15.70 9.62
CA ILE A 116 -15.52 -14.44 10.32
C ILE A 116 -15.90 -14.62 11.80
N LYS A 117 -14.99 -14.25 12.70
CA LYS A 117 -15.24 -14.25 14.14
C LYS A 117 -16.18 -13.10 14.54
N ARG A 118 -16.95 -13.27 15.62
CA ARG A 118 -17.80 -12.18 16.14
C ARG A 118 -16.98 -10.96 16.56
N THR A 119 -15.81 -11.16 17.14
CA THR A 119 -14.84 -10.10 17.48
C THR A 119 -14.41 -9.30 16.25
N SER A 120 -14.26 -9.97 15.11
CA SER A 120 -13.92 -9.31 13.83
C SER A 120 -15.04 -8.40 13.32
N ILE A 121 -16.30 -8.80 13.49
CA ILE A 121 -17.44 -7.96 13.12
C ILE A 121 -17.44 -6.67 13.98
N ILE A 122 -17.24 -6.80 15.29
CA ILE A 122 -17.14 -5.65 16.19
C ILE A 122 -15.97 -4.74 15.78
N GLY A 123 -14.82 -5.31 15.47
CA GLY A 123 -13.65 -4.56 15.00
C GLY A 123 -13.94 -3.79 13.71
N ILE A 124 -14.65 -4.39 12.75
CA ILE A 124 -15.04 -3.69 11.50
C ILE A 124 -15.90 -2.45 11.83
N PHE A 125 -16.91 -2.58 12.71
CA PHE A 125 -17.75 -1.43 13.09
C PHE A 125 -16.95 -0.34 13.81
N ILE A 126 -16.07 -0.69 14.74
CA ILE A 126 -15.19 0.28 15.43
C ILE A 126 -14.29 0.99 14.41
N SER A 127 -13.73 0.26 13.44
CA SER A 127 -12.90 0.84 12.40
C SER A 127 -13.66 1.81 11.50
N LEU A 128 -14.89 1.49 11.11
CA LEU A 128 -15.72 2.39 10.31
C LEU A 128 -16.01 3.70 11.07
N ILE A 129 -16.26 3.64 12.37
CA ILE A 129 -16.39 4.83 13.21
C ILE A 129 -15.05 5.60 13.25
N GLY A 130 -13.94 4.91 13.37
CA GLY A 130 -12.60 5.52 13.32
C GLY A 130 -12.33 6.25 12.00
N ILE A 131 -12.64 5.61 10.87
CA ILE A 131 -12.53 6.24 9.52
C ILE A 131 -13.41 7.49 9.43
N TRP A 132 -14.63 7.45 9.98
CA TRP A 132 -15.50 8.61 10.02
C TRP A 132 -14.81 9.80 10.70
N PHE A 133 -14.19 9.62 11.86
CA PHE A 133 -13.46 10.68 12.56
C PHE A 133 -12.19 11.11 11.82
N LEU A 134 -11.51 10.22 11.09
CA LEU A 134 -10.37 10.57 10.25
C LEU A 134 -10.78 11.51 9.11
N ILE A 135 -11.89 11.21 8.46
CA ILE A 135 -12.42 12.00 7.32
C ILE A 135 -12.97 13.33 7.81
N THR A 136 -13.79 13.33 8.86
CA THR A 136 -14.48 14.54 9.34
C THR A 136 -13.63 15.39 10.27
N GLY A 137 -12.51 14.87 10.77
CA GLY A 137 -11.65 15.55 11.74
C GLY A 137 -10.67 16.56 11.14
N VAL A 138 -10.69 16.80 9.83
CA VAL A 138 -9.88 17.85 9.19
C VAL A 138 -10.43 19.25 9.51
N PRO A 139 -9.57 20.27 9.65
CA PRO A 139 -10.04 21.65 9.75
C PRO A 139 -10.92 22.02 8.55
N ASP A 140 -11.98 22.78 8.80
CA ASP A 140 -12.90 23.25 7.76
C ASP A 140 -13.51 22.13 6.90
N PHE A 141 -13.81 20.98 7.52
CA PHE A 141 -14.41 19.84 6.83
C PHE A 141 -15.70 20.25 6.09
N SER A 142 -15.79 19.87 4.83
CA SER A 142 -16.98 20.02 4.01
C SER A 142 -17.29 18.74 3.24
N TRP A 143 -18.57 18.47 2.98
CA TRP A 143 -19.01 17.34 2.15
C TRP A 143 -18.76 17.57 0.65
N ASP A 144 -18.10 18.67 0.27
CA ASP A 144 -17.71 18.90 -1.11
C ASP A 144 -16.62 17.90 -1.51
N LEU A 145 -16.82 17.21 -2.64
CA LEU A 145 -15.83 16.30 -3.24
C LEU A 145 -14.62 17.05 -3.84
N LYS A 146 -14.29 18.19 -3.22
CA LYS A 146 -13.10 19.00 -3.48
C LYS A 146 -12.25 19.02 -2.22
N GLY A 147 -10.93 18.76 -2.33
CA GLY A 147 -10.03 18.79 -1.18
C GLY A 147 -9.96 17.49 -0.39
N ALA A 148 -9.89 17.58 0.96
CA ALA A 148 -9.53 16.45 1.82
C ALA A 148 -10.45 15.23 1.65
N LEU A 149 -11.76 15.41 1.58
CA LEU A 149 -12.71 14.32 1.39
C LEU A 149 -12.43 13.52 0.10
N LYS A 150 -12.10 14.21 -1.01
CA LYS A 150 -11.68 13.55 -2.25
C LYS A 150 -10.42 12.73 -2.06
N GLY A 151 -9.43 13.28 -1.34
CA GLY A 151 -8.20 12.58 -1.01
C GLY A 151 -8.47 11.31 -0.22
N ASP A 152 -9.24 11.42 0.84
CA ASP A 152 -9.56 10.31 1.74
C ASP A 152 -10.35 9.19 1.05
N LEU A 153 -11.31 9.54 0.18
CA LEU A 153 -12.04 8.57 -0.62
C LEU A 153 -11.13 7.86 -1.64
N LEU A 154 -10.16 8.57 -2.23
CA LEU A 154 -9.16 7.95 -3.10
C LEU A 154 -8.28 6.99 -2.29
N ILE A 155 -7.80 7.39 -1.10
CA ILE A 155 -7.04 6.49 -0.22
C ILE A 155 -7.87 5.26 0.17
N PHE A 156 -9.18 5.43 0.41
CA PHE A 156 -10.05 4.29 0.67
C PHE A 156 -10.16 3.34 -0.53
N GLY A 157 -10.19 3.89 -1.76
CA GLY A 157 -10.07 3.10 -2.99
C GLY A 157 -8.76 2.31 -3.06
N ALA A 158 -7.64 2.91 -2.61
CA ALA A 158 -6.35 2.22 -2.50
C ALA A 158 -6.41 1.07 -1.48
N VAL A 159 -7.08 1.24 -0.33
CA VAL A 159 -7.30 0.18 0.67
C VAL A 159 -7.98 -1.04 0.07
N LEU A 160 -9.07 -0.83 -0.68
CA LEU A 160 -9.80 -1.92 -1.32
C LEU A 160 -8.92 -2.65 -2.35
N SER A 161 -8.15 -1.89 -3.13
CA SER A 161 -7.22 -2.42 -4.14
C SER A 161 -6.10 -3.24 -3.49
N ALA A 162 -5.45 -2.71 -2.45
CA ALA A 162 -4.40 -3.43 -1.72
C ALA A 162 -4.92 -4.71 -1.07
N SER A 163 -6.15 -4.66 -0.54
CA SER A 163 -6.76 -5.85 0.07
C SER A 163 -6.98 -6.97 -0.94
N ALA A 164 -7.45 -6.64 -2.14
CA ALA A 164 -7.59 -7.61 -3.24
C ALA A 164 -6.21 -8.13 -3.71
N TYR A 165 -5.23 -7.24 -3.85
CA TYR A 165 -3.85 -7.61 -4.18
C TYR A 165 -3.28 -8.63 -3.19
N ILE A 166 -3.41 -8.40 -1.88
CA ILE A 166 -2.86 -9.29 -0.85
C ILE A 166 -3.41 -10.71 -0.97
N ILE A 167 -4.71 -10.87 -1.26
CA ILE A 167 -5.33 -12.19 -1.48
C ILE A 167 -4.76 -12.86 -2.75
N CYS A 168 -4.67 -12.11 -3.86
CA CYS A 168 -4.12 -12.61 -5.11
C CYS A 168 -2.63 -12.99 -4.97
N ALA A 169 -1.83 -12.12 -4.35
CA ALA A 169 -0.40 -12.36 -4.13
C ALA A 169 -0.13 -13.54 -3.20
N HIS A 170 -0.95 -13.72 -2.15
CA HIS A 170 -0.89 -14.91 -1.30
C HIS A 170 -1.18 -16.19 -2.10
N HIS A 171 -2.16 -16.16 -2.99
CA HIS A 171 -2.46 -17.30 -3.85
C HIS A 171 -1.30 -17.61 -4.82
N LEU A 172 -0.71 -16.60 -5.45
CA LEU A 172 0.50 -16.75 -6.28
C LEU A 172 1.67 -17.31 -5.47
N GLY A 173 1.83 -16.88 -4.21
CA GLY A 173 2.89 -17.31 -3.31
C GLY A 173 2.90 -18.80 -2.97
N LYS A 174 1.82 -19.54 -3.27
CA LYS A 174 1.76 -21.02 -3.17
C LYS A 174 2.56 -21.70 -4.28
N LYS A 175 2.79 -21.01 -5.42
CA LYS A 175 3.42 -21.58 -6.63
C LYS A 175 4.72 -20.85 -6.99
N TYR A 176 4.80 -19.55 -6.74
CA TYR A 176 5.87 -18.69 -7.18
C TYR A 176 6.66 -18.11 -6.00
N SER A 177 7.95 -17.85 -6.22
CA SER A 177 8.81 -17.15 -5.26
C SER A 177 8.46 -15.68 -5.17
N SER A 178 8.84 -15.03 -4.06
CA SER A 178 8.68 -13.58 -3.90
C SER A 178 9.38 -12.77 -5.00
N LEU A 179 10.53 -13.25 -5.48
CA LEU A 179 11.25 -12.61 -6.57
C LEU A 179 10.43 -12.62 -7.87
N GLU A 180 9.85 -13.76 -8.25
CA GLU A 180 9.01 -13.91 -9.44
C GLU A 180 7.76 -13.02 -9.34
N ILE A 181 7.09 -13.03 -8.18
CA ILE A 181 5.88 -12.22 -7.96
C ILE A 181 6.23 -10.73 -8.09
N THR A 182 7.27 -10.26 -7.41
CA THR A 182 7.65 -8.83 -7.41
C THR A 182 8.13 -8.39 -8.79
N THR A 183 8.85 -9.23 -9.50
CA THR A 183 9.28 -8.90 -10.88
C THR A 183 8.10 -8.75 -11.82
N MET A 184 7.16 -9.70 -11.81
CA MET A 184 5.98 -9.61 -12.67
C MET A 184 5.10 -8.41 -12.27
N GLN A 185 4.98 -8.10 -10.99
CA GLN A 185 4.29 -6.93 -10.49
C GLN A 185 4.92 -5.63 -11.00
N THR A 186 6.26 -5.50 -10.98
CA THR A 186 6.96 -4.32 -11.49
C THR A 186 6.90 -4.23 -13.01
N LEU A 187 6.97 -5.35 -13.72
CA LEU A 187 6.78 -5.41 -15.17
C LEU A 187 5.39 -4.91 -15.58
N TYR A 188 4.34 -5.52 -15.03
CA TYR A 188 2.96 -5.11 -15.37
C TYR A 188 2.67 -3.68 -14.92
N GLY A 189 3.21 -3.24 -13.78
CA GLY A 189 3.14 -1.85 -13.35
C GLY A 189 3.75 -0.90 -14.37
N THR A 190 4.94 -1.23 -14.88
CA THR A 190 5.58 -0.45 -15.94
C THR A 190 4.69 -0.39 -17.18
N VAL A 191 4.15 -1.53 -17.63
CA VAL A 191 3.26 -1.60 -18.80
C VAL A 191 2.00 -0.76 -18.59
N PHE A 192 1.32 -0.88 -17.45
CA PHE A 192 0.09 -0.12 -17.15
C PHE A 192 0.33 1.38 -17.14
N PHE A 193 1.44 1.83 -16.60
CA PHE A 193 1.72 3.26 -16.48
C PHE A 193 2.46 3.85 -17.66
N THR A 194 2.85 3.06 -18.68
CA THR A 194 3.48 3.57 -19.89
C THR A 194 2.57 4.55 -20.66
N LEU A 195 1.31 4.19 -20.92
CA LEU A 195 0.40 5.08 -21.64
C LEU A 195 0.06 6.36 -20.85
N PRO A 196 -0.32 6.30 -19.55
CA PRO A 196 -0.49 7.51 -18.73
C PRO A 196 0.76 8.38 -18.67
N PHE A 197 1.94 7.80 -18.56
CA PHE A 197 3.21 8.52 -18.60
C PHE A 197 3.44 9.23 -19.94
N LEU A 198 3.24 8.54 -21.07
CA LEU A 198 3.40 9.14 -22.41
C LEU A 198 2.42 10.30 -22.64
N TRP A 199 1.22 10.21 -22.10
CA TRP A 199 0.24 11.31 -22.15
C TRP A 199 0.67 12.51 -21.28
N GLU A 200 1.35 12.26 -20.15
CA GLU A 200 1.82 13.30 -19.23
C GLU A 200 3.18 13.88 -19.70
N PHE A 201 4.01 13.08 -20.37
CA PHE A 201 5.39 13.36 -20.77
C PHE A 201 5.61 14.75 -21.43
N PRO A 202 4.76 15.19 -22.42
CA PRO A 202 4.93 16.50 -23.05
C PRO A 202 4.67 17.67 -22.11
N LYS A 203 3.99 17.44 -20.99
CA LYS A 203 3.61 18.46 -20.00
C LYS A 203 4.61 18.54 -18.85
N VAL A 204 5.56 17.60 -18.77
CA VAL A 204 6.56 17.55 -17.71
C VAL A 204 7.60 18.64 -17.93
N GLN A 205 7.77 19.49 -16.93
CA GLN A 205 8.81 20.51 -16.92
C GLN A 205 10.11 19.91 -16.35
N TRP A 206 10.83 19.15 -17.16
CA TRP A 206 12.00 18.37 -16.74
C TRP A 206 13.07 19.19 -16.04
N SER A 207 13.28 20.45 -16.46
CA SER A 207 14.22 21.37 -15.84
C SER A 207 13.81 21.88 -14.44
N MET A 208 12.54 21.72 -14.08
CA MET A 208 11.99 22.14 -12.80
C MET A 208 11.98 21.01 -11.76
N ILE A 209 12.34 19.78 -12.14
CA ILE A 209 12.39 18.67 -11.19
C ILE A 209 13.52 18.88 -10.20
N SER A 210 13.15 18.98 -8.92
CA SER A 210 14.10 19.25 -7.85
C SER A 210 14.94 18.02 -7.48
N GLY A 211 16.13 18.25 -6.95
CA GLY A 211 16.97 17.16 -6.41
C GLY A 211 16.29 16.41 -5.26
N HIS A 212 15.47 17.10 -4.43
CA HIS A 212 14.69 16.46 -3.37
C HIS A 212 13.66 15.50 -3.91
N SER A 213 12.91 15.90 -4.96
CA SER A 213 11.93 15.02 -5.61
C SER A 213 12.58 13.82 -6.31
N LEU A 214 13.76 14.00 -6.92
CA LEU A 214 14.53 12.88 -7.46
C LEU A 214 15.04 11.93 -6.36
N GLY A 215 15.51 12.45 -5.24
CA GLY A 215 15.89 11.65 -4.08
C GLY A 215 14.71 10.86 -3.53
N ALA A 216 13.53 11.49 -3.45
CA ALA A 216 12.29 10.83 -3.05
C ALA A 216 11.87 9.73 -4.03
N LEU A 217 11.97 9.96 -5.36
CA LEU A 217 11.73 8.92 -6.37
C LEU A 217 12.69 7.73 -6.20
N LEU A 218 13.97 7.97 -5.97
CA LEU A 218 14.95 6.90 -5.71
C LEU A 218 14.63 6.14 -4.44
N TYR A 219 14.24 6.82 -3.36
CA TYR A 219 13.76 6.17 -2.14
C TYR A 219 12.55 5.27 -2.42
N LEU A 220 11.54 5.80 -3.12
CA LEU A 220 10.33 5.07 -3.49
C LEU A 220 10.65 3.84 -4.34
N THR A 221 11.63 3.95 -5.25
CA THR A 221 12.07 2.84 -6.10
C THR A 221 12.78 1.76 -5.28
N ILE A 222 13.83 2.13 -4.55
CA ILE A 222 14.73 1.17 -3.91
C ILE A 222 14.09 0.56 -2.67
N PHE A 223 13.58 1.40 -1.78
CA PHE A 223 13.08 0.93 -0.48
C PHE A 223 11.61 0.54 -0.53
N ALA A 224 10.74 1.41 -1.08
CA ALA A 224 9.31 1.16 -1.03
C ALA A 224 8.80 0.22 -2.13
N THR A 225 9.50 0.10 -3.28
CA THR A 225 9.09 -0.79 -4.37
C THR A 225 9.96 -2.06 -4.42
N ILE A 226 11.28 -1.97 -4.49
CA ILE A 226 12.13 -3.16 -4.61
C ILE A 226 12.15 -3.92 -3.27
N ALA A 227 12.62 -3.28 -2.20
CA ALA A 227 12.86 -3.97 -0.94
C ALA A 227 11.54 -4.33 -0.21
N ALA A 228 10.61 -3.37 -0.05
CA ALA A 228 9.40 -3.61 0.71
C ALA A 228 8.50 -4.66 0.06
N TYR A 229 8.27 -4.60 -1.27
CA TYR A 229 7.48 -5.63 -1.94
C TYR A 229 8.16 -6.99 -1.90
N TRP A 230 9.47 -7.06 -2.08
CA TRP A 230 10.19 -8.33 -1.98
C TRP A 230 10.02 -8.97 -0.61
N PHE A 231 10.19 -8.20 0.46
CA PHE A 231 10.03 -8.69 1.83
C PHE A 231 8.58 -9.06 2.13
N TYR A 232 7.61 -8.23 1.73
CA TYR A 232 6.21 -8.49 1.98
C TYR A 232 5.69 -9.69 1.18
N ASN A 233 6.02 -9.78 -0.10
CA ASN A 233 5.70 -10.93 -0.93
C ASN A 233 6.38 -12.21 -0.40
N HIS A 234 7.62 -12.12 0.13
CA HIS A 234 8.24 -13.25 0.82
C HIS A 234 7.42 -13.70 2.03
N ALA A 235 6.91 -12.77 2.81
CA ALA A 235 6.03 -13.12 3.92
C ALA A 235 4.75 -13.80 3.45
N LEU A 236 4.11 -13.30 2.39
CA LEU A 236 2.90 -13.89 1.80
C LEU A 236 3.11 -15.32 1.29
N THR A 237 4.33 -15.72 0.92
CA THR A 237 4.65 -17.12 0.58
C THR A 237 4.81 -18.04 1.81
N LYS A 238 4.94 -17.47 3.03
CA LYS A 238 5.29 -18.22 4.25
C LYS A 238 4.21 -18.22 5.32
N ILE A 239 3.38 -17.18 5.37
CA ILE A 239 2.34 -17.02 6.40
C ILE A 239 1.00 -16.62 5.76
N PRO A 240 -0.14 -16.87 6.46
CA PRO A 240 -1.46 -16.45 5.99
C PRO A 240 -1.54 -14.95 5.68
N ALA A 241 -2.29 -14.59 4.64
CA ALA A 241 -2.47 -13.22 4.17
C ALA A 241 -2.95 -12.28 5.29
N ALA A 242 -3.95 -12.69 6.06
CA ALA A 242 -4.47 -11.90 7.20
C ALA A 242 -3.39 -11.63 8.27
N ARG A 243 -2.47 -12.58 8.52
CA ARG A 243 -1.37 -12.38 9.48
C ARG A 243 -0.31 -11.42 8.96
N ALA A 244 0.02 -11.48 7.68
CA ALA A 244 0.94 -10.52 7.06
C ALA A 244 0.34 -9.10 7.04
N ALA A 245 -0.95 -8.98 6.73
CA ALA A 245 -1.66 -7.70 6.67
C ALA A 245 -1.67 -6.95 8.01
N VAL A 246 -1.71 -7.64 9.15
CA VAL A 246 -1.68 -7.00 10.48
C VAL A 246 -0.45 -6.11 10.68
N PHE A 247 0.69 -6.44 10.05
CA PHE A 247 1.90 -5.62 10.15
C PHE A 247 1.74 -4.21 9.54
N ILE A 248 0.84 -4.05 8.56
CA ILE A 248 0.51 -2.75 7.92
C ILE A 248 0.07 -1.71 8.98
N ASN A 249 -0.46 -2.14 10.13
CA ASN A 249 -0.85 -1.24 11.23
C ASN A 249 0.32 -0.48 11.86
N GLY A 250 1.53 -0.90 11.63
CA GLY A 250 2.72 -0.13 12.03
C GLY A 250 3.02 1.07 11.12
N ILE A 251 2.45 1.10 9.90
CA ILE A 251 2.65 2.17 8.93
C ILE A 251 2.32 3.56 9.50
N PRO A 252 1.15 3.79 10.14
CA PRO A 252 0.79 5.13 10.63
C PRO A 252 1.79 5.72 11.62
N LEU A 253 2.38 4.89 12.48
CA LEU A 253 3.38 5.38 13.44
C LEU A 253 4.62 5.93 12.72
N VAL A 254 5.12 5.21 11.74
CA VAL A 254 6.27 5.60 10.93
C VAL A 254 5.93 6.83 10.08
N THR A 255 4.77 6.82 9.43
CA THR A 255 4.32 7.94 8.59
C THR A 255 4.11 9.21 9.40
N ALA A 256 3.42 9.14 10.54
CA ALA A 256 3.17 10.31 11.38
C ALA A 256 4.47 10.92 11.88
N THR A 257 5.43 10.08 12.32
CA THR A 257 6.74 10.53 12.74
C THR A 257 7.51 11.20 11.59
N GLY A 258 7.57 10.53 10.42
CA GLY A 258 8.26 11.07 9.25
C GLY A 258 7.62 12.35 8.71
N ALA A 259 6.29 12.43 8.68
CA ALA A 259 5.56 13.60 8.20
C ALA A 259 5.72 14.81 9.13
N TRP A 260 5.72 14.56 10.45
CA TRP A 260 5.98 15.63 11.41
C TRP A 260 7.37 16.25 11.23
N PHE A 261 8.40 15.41 11.08
CA PHE A 261 9.79 15.91 10.94
C PHE A 261 10.08 16.51 9.55
N LEU A 262 9.53 15.93 8.47
CA LEU A 262 9.93 16.28 7.09
C LEU A 262 8.94 17.19 6.38
N LEU A 263 7.64 17.15 6.74
CA LEU A 263 6.58 17.94 6.09
C LEU A 263 5.92 18.96 7.03
N GLY A 264 6.19 18.90 8.34
CA GLY A 264 5.46 19.70 9.34
C GLY A 264 3.99 19.33 9.48
N GLU A 265 3.58 18.15 8.96
CA GLU A 265 2.19 17.67 9.05
C GLU A 265 1.92 17.02 10.40
N SER A 266 0.75 17.31 10.97
CA SER A 266 0.27 16.69 12.20
C SER A 266 -1.20 16.33 12.09
N LEU A 267 -1.63 15.37 12.94
CA LEU A 267 -3.03 15.01 13.07
C LEU A 267 -3.75 16.00 13.98
N THR A 268 -5.00 16.31 13.66
CA THR A 268 -5.88 16.98 14.63
C THR A 268 -6.21 16.01 15.77
N PRO A 269 -6.66 16.51 16.94
CA PRO A 269 -7.07 15.63 18.05
C PRO A 269 -8.18 14.64 17.63
N LEU A 270 -9.11 15.07 16.76
CA LEU A 270 -10.20 14.22 16.28
C LEU A 270 -9.71 13.13 15.33
N GLN A 271 -8.77 13.46 14.45
CA GLN A 271 -8.08 12.47 13.59
C GLN A 271 -7.26 11.48 14.43
N ALA A 272 -6.53 11.97 15.45
CA ALA A 272 -5.79 11.09 16.35
C ALA A 272 -6.71 10.11 17.10
N PHE A 273 -7.87 10.58 17.57
CA PHE A 273 -8.90 9.74 18.19
C PHE A 273 -9.43 8.70 17.20
N GLY A 274 -9.79 9.11 15.96
CA GLY A 274 -10.23 8.20 14.90
C GLY A 274 -9.18 7.13 14.57
N GLY A 275 -7.92 7.55 14.44
CA GLY A 275 -6.79 6.64 14.22
C GLY A 275 -6.59 5.62 15.35
N MET A 276 -6.74 6.06 16.60
CA MET A 276 -6.70 5.16 17.76
C MET A 276 -7.81 4.10 17.68
N LEU A 277 -9.04 4.47 17.32
CA LEU A 277 -10.14 3.51 17.12
C LEU A 277 -9.81 2.49 16.02
N VAL A 278 -9.23 2.92 14.89
CA VAL A 278 -8.80 2.02 13.81
C VAL A 278 -7.76 1.03 14.33
N LEU A 279 -6.72 1.50 15.03
CA LEU A 279 -5.66 0.63 15.56
C LEU A 279 -6.20 -0.36 16.61
N ILE A 280 -7.09 0.07 17.50
CA ILE A 280 -7.78 -0.79 18.47
C ILE A 280 -8.61 -1.85 17.75
N ALA A 281 -9.38 -1.46 16.73
CA ALA A 281 -10.19 -2.38 15.93
C ALA A 281 -9.35 -3.50 15.30
N VAL A 282 -8.22 -3.15 14.73
CA VAL A 282 -7.32 -4.14 14.12
C VAL A 282 -6.63 -5.00 15.19
N PHE A 283 -6.23 -4.42 16.30
CA PHE A 283 -5.67 -5.18 17.43
C PHE A 283 -6.67 -6.23 17.94
N ILE A 284 -7.93 -5.86 18.16
CA ILE A 284 -9.00 -6.80 18.55
C ILE A 284 -9.13 -7.96 17.55
N ASN A 285 -9.02 -7.66 16.24
CA ASN A 285 -9.10 -8.69 15.20
C ASN A 285 -7.87 -9.60 15.13
N SER A 286 -6.72 -9.14 15.60
CA SER A 286 -5.48 -9.92 15.61
C SER A 286 -5.37 -10.90 16.79
N LEU A 287 -6.21 -10.74 17.81
CA LEU A 287 -6.20 -11.62 18.99
C LEU A 287 -6.65 -13.05 18.63
N PRO A 288 -5.96 -14.08 19.16
CA PRO A 288 -6.39 -15.47 19.00
C PRO A 288 -7.75 -15.69 19.66
N ASP A 289 -8.56 -16.62 19.11
CA ASP A 289 -9.82 -16.99 19.75
C ASP A 289 -9.55 -17.59 21.14
N LEU A 290 -10.01 -16.93 22.16
CA LEU A 290 -9.98 -17.44 23.55
C LEU A 290 -10.80 -18.74 23.75
N LYS A 291 -11.59 -19.14 22.72
CA LYS A 291 -12.38 -20.40 22.75
C LYS A 291 -11.69 -21.61 22.11
N ALA A 292 -10.46 -21.46 21.58
CA ALA A 292 -9.71 -22.58 21.02
C ALA A 292 -8.79 -23.29 22.06
N VAL A 293 -8.90 -22.92 23.34
CA VAL A 293 -8.17 -23.51 24.47
C VAL A 293 -9.19 -24.05 25.50
N GLY A 294 -10.07 -24.89 25.00
CA GLY A 294 -11.03 -25.58 25.85
C GLY A 294 -11.40 -26.91 25.24
#